data_a9b755eaf34cfd35565f4f0095b78c90
#
_entry.id   a9b755eaf34cfd35565f4f0095b78c90
#
_cell.length_a   1.000
_cell.length_b   1.000
_cell.length_c   1.000
_cell.angle_alpha   90.00
_cell.angle_beta   90.00
_cell.angle_gamma   90.00
#
_symmetry.space_group_name_H-M   'P 1'
#
loop_
_entity.id
_entity.type
_entity.pdbx_description
1 polymer ?
#
loop_
_entity_poly.entity_id
_entity_poly.type
_entity_poly.pdbx_seq_one_letter_code
_entity_poly.pdbx_strand_id
1 'polypeptide(L)'
;MLYLDSSSSAHYSREVRPLVDMRQCFEAYAAALDVPIVYADTVLDIAQHKALADGTMADVLMRTRLTPTAPLSIVDRRAEKVRAQVSPVSTPTLVHIQESLAAQESLFVLCGRRGLSSGIICGDCKVALTCTHCEAPLILIGPNATLKAPHFFCRRCGTRRSSEERCALCTSWKLEAVGTGSDHIAQTLQKLFPKSTVTRIDGDTAKTDSQATALMQSFVEKPGILVGTERALPYVGSIPHSIVLSYDAALSVPEASVGVQLLNVLIEVRERSTKSMRIETRIPEHPAIKALTSRDLGAYIESESATRKSLGFPPYGTTIEITRTGKRDEVQRDMAKLSTLLAPQVLHFTPVWVHGIRGTSAIILLSQTSVLPELLGKLRALPPSFSVRVEH
;
A
#
# COMPACT_ATOMS: atom_id res chain seq x y z
N MET A 1 -13.30 25.05 -15.30
CA MET A 1 -13.39 23.63 -14.97
C MET A 1 -12.01 23.16 -14.52
N LEU A 2 -11.92 22.49 -13.39
CA LEU A 2 -10.73 21.81 -12.92
C LEU A 2 -10.88 20.31 -13.13
N TYR A 3 -9.80 19.65 -13.52
CA TYR A 3 -9.78 18.22 -13.79
C TYR A 3 -8.72 17.53 -12.91
N LEU A 4 -9.13 16.54 -12.14
CA LEU A 4 -8.27 15.71 -11.28
C LEU A 4 -8.21 14.30 -11.85
N ASP A 5 -7.12 13.99 -12.53
CA ASP A 5 -6.84 12.66 -13.06
C ASP A 5 -6.21 11.78 -12.00
N SER A 6 -6.52 10.47 -12.05
CA SER A 6 -6.05 9.50 -11.06
C SER A 6 -6.32 9.99 -9.62
N SER A 7 -7.57 10.37 -9.37
CA SER A 7 -7.97 11.11 -8.16
C SER A 7 -7.73 10.35 -6.86
N SER A 8 -7.59 9.02 -6.88
CA SER A 8 -7.21 8.20 -5.72
C SER A 8 -5.70 8.17 -5.45
N SER A 9 -4.88 8.77 -6.32
CA SER A 9 -3.41 8.72 -6.21
C SER A 9 -2.90 9.35 -4.93
N ALA A 10 -1.97 8.66 -4.26
CA ALA A 10 -1.27 9.17 -3.08
C ALA A 10 -0.43 10.43 -3.38
N HIS A 11 -0.15 10.74 -4.65
CA HIS A 11 0.60 11.94 -5.04
C HIS A 11 -0.12 13.25 -4.73
N TYR A 12 -1.44 13.23 -4.55
CA TYR A 12 -2.19 14.40 -4.10
C TYR A 12 -1.98 14.72 -2.61
N SER A 13 -1.49 13.79 -1.81
CA SER A 13 -1.22 14.00 -0.39
C SER A 13 0.26 14.33 -0.16
N ARG A 14 0.54 15.46 0.49
CA ARG A 14 1.91 15.81 0.91
C ARG A 14 2.26 15.10 2.21
N GLU A 15 3.39 14.40 2.21
CA GLU A 15 3.96 13.76 3.41
C GLU A 15 4.88 14.69 4.23
N VAL A 16 5.22 15.85 3.67
CA VAL A 16 6.03 16.88 4.34
C VAL A 16 5.21 18.14 4.60
N ARG A 17 5.55 18.85 5.66
CA ARG A 17 4.82 20.07 6.04
C ARG A 17 4.82 21.14 4.97
N PRO A 18 3.69 21.85 4.81
CA PRO A 18 2.38 21.57 5.41
C PRO A 18 1.79 20.26 4.89
N LEU A 19 1.22 19.43 5.80
CA LEU A 19 0.49 18.23 5.43
C LEU A 19 -0.84 18.65 4.80
N VAL A 20 -0.91 18.59 3.49
CA VAL A 20 -2.05 19.08 2.72
C VAL A 20 -2.47 18.01 1.73
N ASP A 21 -3.75 17.75 1.65
CA ASP A 21 -4.35 17.05 0.54
C ASP A 21 -4.66 18.06 -0.57
N MET A 22 -3.96 17.93 -1.69
CA MET A 22 -4.12 18.86 -2.81
C MET A 22 -5.51 18.79 -3.43
N ARG A 23 -6.22 17.66 -3.29
CA ARG A 23 -7.62 17.54 -3.74
C ARG A 23 -8.50 18.54 -3.01
N GLN A 24 -8.42 18.62 -1.68
CA GLN A 24 -9.16 19.58 -0.87
C GLN A 24 -8.80 21.04 -1.23
N CYS A 25 -7.52 21.29 -1.54
CA CYS A 25 -7.11 22.62 -2.02
C CYS A 25 -7.76 22.96 -3.37
N PHE A 26 -7.81 21.99 -4.29
CA PHE A 26 -8.46 22.19 -5.59
C PHE A 26 -9.97 22.34 -5.45
N GLU A 27 -10.62 21.61 -4.54
CA GLU A 27 -12.04 21.77 -4.21
C GLU A 27 -12.34 23.20 -3.69
N ALA A 28 -11.56 23.64 -2.70
CA ALA A 28 -11.70 25.00 -2.16
C ALA A 28 -11.44 26.07 -3.24
N TYR A 29 -10.46 25.85 -4.11
CA TYR A 29 -10.15 26.76 -5.22
C TYR A 29 -11.25 26.77 -6.29
N ALA A 30 -11.79 25.61 -6.65
CA ALA A 30 -12.90 25.50 -7.58
C ALA A 30 -14.15 26.22 -7.03
N ALA A 31 -14.46 26.03 -5.75
CA ALA A 31 -15.56 26.71 -5.08
C ALA A 31 -15.36 28.25 -5.05
N ALA A 32 -14.14 28.73 -4.78
CA ALA A 32 -13.84 30.15 -4.76
C ALA A 32 -13.95 30.82 -6.14
N LEU A 33 -13.72 30.07 -7.22
CA LEU A 33 -13.82 30.53 -8.61
C LEU A 33 -15.18 30.25 -9.25
N ASP A 34 -16.07 29.60 -8.54
CA ASP A 34 -17.37 29.12 -9.06
C ASP A 34 -17.21 28.31 -10.36
N VAL A 35 -16.26 27.38 -10.36
CA VAL A 35 -15.99 26.50 -11.50
C VAL A 35 -16.20 25.03 -11.12
N PRO A 36 -16.74 24.20 -12.03
CA PRO A 36 -16.92 22.77 -11.75
C PRO A 36 -15.57 22.06 -11.65
N ILE A 37 -15.53 21.03 -10.79
CA ILE A 37 -14.42 20.10 -10.64
C ILE A 37 -14.83 18.71 -11.16
N VAL A 38 -13.93 18.06 -11.90
CA VAL A 38 -14.14 16.72 -12.44
C VAL A 38 -13.08 15.79 -11.84
N TYR A 39 -13.54 14.71 -11.23
CA TYR A 39 -12.69 13.63 -10.75
C TYR A 39 -12.68 12.50 -11.78
N ALA A 40 -11.51 12.01 -12.11
CA ALA A 40 -11.35 10.86 -12.97
C ALA A 40 -10.41 9.84 -12.32
N ASP A 41 -10.83 8.59 -12.31
CA ASP A 41 -10.02 7.45 -11.89
C ASP A 41 -10.60 6.17 -12.47
N THR A 42 -9.83 5.09 -12.39
CA THR A 42 -10.31 3.74 -12.72
C THR A 42 -11.36 3.27 -11.71
N VAL A 43 -11.11 3.49 -10.42
CA VAL A 43 -12.08 3.36 -9.34
C VAL A 43 -12.03 4.62 -8.49
N LEU A 44 -13.12 5.35 -8.42
CA LEU A 44 -13.23 6.52 -7.54
C LEU A 44 -13.13 6.11 -6.06
N ASP A 45 -12.66 6.99 -5.21
CA ASP A 45 -12.62 6.75 -3.78
C ASP A 45 -14.04 6.70 -3.18
N ILE A 46 -14.17 6.12 -2.01
CA ILE A 46 -15.45 6.00 -1.29
C ILE A 46 -16.08 7.36 -1.02
N ALA A 47 -15.28 8.42 -0.87
CA ALA A 47 -15.78 9.78 -0.70
C ALA A 47 -16.57 10.26 -1.94
N GLN A 48 -16.05 10.04 -3.14
CA GLN A 48 -16.75 10.40 -4.38
C GLN A 48 -17.99 9.51 -4.59
N HIS A 49 -17.91 8.21 -4.25
CA HIS A 49 -19.08 7.34 -4.32
C HIS A 49 -20.19 7.76 -3.37
N LYS A 50 -19.84 8.20 -2.17
CA LYS A 50 -20.81 8.80 -1.24
C LYS A 50 -21.41 10.08 -1.80
N ALA A 51 -20.59 10.97 -2.37
CA ALA A 51 -21.06 12.23 -2.97
C ALA A 51 -22.02 11.98 -4.16
N LEU A 52 -21.77 10.94 -4.96
CA LEU A 52 -22.70 10.49 -6.02
C LEU A 52 -24.02 9.99 -5.42
N ALA A 53 -23.97 9.17 -4.36
CA ALA A 53 -25.15 8.64 -3.69
C ALA A 53 -25.99 9.75 -3.01
N ASP A 54 -25.33 10.75 -2.45
CA ASP A 54 -25.97 11.91 -1.80
C ASP A 54 -26.48 12.96 -2.81
N GLY A 55 -26.17 12.81 -4.11
CA GLY A 55 -26.55 13.76 -5.16
C GLY A 55 -25.75 15.08 -5.17
N THR A 56 -24.67 15.17 -4.40
CA THR A 56 -23.76 16.35 -4.36
C THR A 56 -22.74 16.31 -5.51
N MET A 57 -22.60 15.17 -6.17
CA MET A 57 -21.79 14.95 -7.37
C MET A 57 -22.65 14.27 -8.44
N ALA A 58 -22.38 14.58 -9.70
CA ALA A 58 -23.04 13.94 -10.82
C ALA A 58 -22.06 13.05 -11.61
N ASP A 59 -22.54 11.90 -12.08
CA ASP A 59 -21.79 11.06 -13.01
C ASP A 59 -21.84 11.70 -14.40
N VAL A 60 -20.68 12.02 -14.97
CA VAL A 60 -20.55 12.71 -16.26
C VAL A 60 -20.48 11.72 -17.43
N LEU A 61 -19.93 10.55 -17.17
CA LEU A 61 -19.78 9.51 -18.19
C LEU A 61 -20.60 8.28 -17.82
N MET A 62 -21.37 7.78 -18.76
CA MET A 62 -21.98 6.47 -18.61
C MET A 62 -20.90 5.47 -18.25
N ARG A 63 -21.08 4.75 -17.15
CA ARG A 63 -20.15 3.76 -16.62
C ARG A 63 -19.65 2.84 -17.72
N THR A 64 -18.44 3.06 -18.16
CA THR A 64 -17.75 2.08 -18.98
C THR A 64 -17.47 0.89 -18.09
N ARG A 65 -18.14 -0.21 -18.32
CA ARG A 65 -17.78 -1.47 -17.65
C ARG A 65 -16.33 -1.74 -17.99
N LEU A 66 -15.54 -2.02 -16.95
CA LEU A 66 -14.20 -2.55 -17.14
C LEU A 66 -14.33 -3.79 -18.05
N THR A 67 -13.88 -3.67 -19.27
CA THR A 67 -13.82 -4.77 -20.22
C THR A 67 -12.38 -5.25 -20.27
N PRO A 68 -11.88 -5.94 -19.24
CA PRO A 68 -10.51 -6.43 -19.26
C PRO A 68 -10.43 -7.48 -20.36
N THR A 69 -9.52 -7.27 -21.27
CA THR A 69 -9.28 -8.16 -22.41
C THR A 69 -8.60 -9.45 -21.95
N ALA A 70 -7.70 -9.36 -20.95
CA ALA A 70 -6.93 -10.49 -20.48
C ALA A 70 -7.69 -11.38 -19.47
N PRO A 71 -7.69 -12.72 -19.66
CA PRO A 71 -8.12 -13.66 -18.64
C PRO A 71 -7.32 -13.48 -17.33
N LEU A 72 -8.05 -13.53 -16.20
CA LEU A 72 -7.47 -13.49 -14.87
C LEU A 72 -7.47 -14.88 -14.25
N SER A 73 -6.33 -15.31 -13.73
CA SER A 73 -6.20 -16.54 -12.93
C SER A 73 -5.68 -16.24 -11.53
N ILE A 74 -6.28 -16.86 -10.53
CA ILE A 74 -5.85 -16.76 -9.13
C ILE A 74 -5.14 -18.06 -8.75
N VAL A 75 -3.93 -17.94 -8.23
CA VAL A 75 -3.17 -19.05 -7.66
C VAL A 75 -3.26 -18.96 -6.14
N ASP A 76 -4.04 -19.87 -5.55
CA ASP A 76 -4.20 -19.96 -4.10
C ASP A 76 -2.98 -20.64 -3.46
N ARG A 77 -2.24 -19.88 -2.66
CA ARG A 77 -1.05 -20.34 -1.98
C ARG A 77 -1.28 -20.78 -0.52
N ARG A 78 -2.52 -20.88 -0.05
CA ARG A 78 -2.84 -21.28 1.34
C ARG A 78 -2.36 -22.69 1.65
N ALA A 79 -2.46 -23.60 0.69
CA ALA A 79 -2.02 -24.98 0.85
C ALA A 79 -0.50 -25.16 0.89
N GLU A 80 0.27 -24.17 0.40
CA GLU A 80 1.72 -24.24 0.43
C GLU A 80 2.21 -24.07 1.87
N LYS A 81 2.88 -25.11 2.40
CA LYS A 81 3.53 -25.03 3.71
C LYS A 81 4.61 -23.95 3.64
N VAL A 82 4.53 -22.97 4.52
CA VAL A 82 5.59 -21.99 4.68
C VAL A 82 6.79 -22.71 5.26
N ARG A 83 7.79 -22.92 4.43
CA ARG A 83 9.12 -23.49 4.80
C ARG A 83 10.18 -22.46 4.42
N ALA A 84 11.33 -22.49 5.06
CA ALA A 84 12.45 -21.58 4.82
C ALA A 84 12.94 -21.54 3.35
N GLN A 85 12.52 -22.48 2.52
CA GLN A 85 12.90 -22.63 1.11
C GLN A 85 11.71 -22.57 0.15
N VAL A 86 10.55 -22.00 0.56
CA VAL A 86 9.45 -21.83 -0.39
C VAL A 86 9.86 -20.81 -1.44
N SER A 87 9.84 -21.22 -2.70
CA SER A 87 10.07 -20.31 -3.82
C SER A 87 9.14 -19.11 -3.73
N PRO A 88 9.62 -17.88 -3.98
CA PRO A 88 8.76 -16.69 -4.04
C PRO A 88 7.69 -16.79 -5.12
N VAL A 89 7.88 -17.70 -6.07
CA VAL A 89 7.00 -17.97 -7.21
C VAL A 89 6.54 -19.42 -7.15
N SER A 90 5.25 -19.67 -7.30
CA SER A 90 4.68 -21.02 -7.29
C SER A 90 5.05 -21.80 -8.54
N THR A 91 5.05 -23.13 -8.44
CA THR A 91 5.32 -24.01 -9.59
C THR A 91 4.40 -23.74 -10.79
N PRO A 92 3.05 -23.58 -10.62
CA PRO A 92 2.19 -23.25 -11.76
C PRO A 92 2.54 -21.92 -12.44
N THR A 93 3.03 -20.95 -11.68
CA THR A 93 3.46 -19.66 -12.24
C THR A 93 4.81 -19.77 -12.92
N LEU A 94 5.75 -20.58 -12.40
CA LEU A 94 7.02 -20.85 -13.08
C LEU A 94 6.82 -21.55 -14.43
N VAL A 95 5.90 -22.50 -14.51
CA VAL A 95 5.52 -23.14 -15.78
C VAL A 95 4.98 -22.10 -16.76
N HIS A 96 4.08 -21.23 -16.32
CA HIS A 96 3.53 -20.16 -17.16
C HIS A 96 4.62 -19.20 -17.67
N ILE A 97 5.57 -18.82 -16.80
CA ILE A 97 6.72 -17.98 -17.20
C ILE A 97 7.54 -18.70 -18.27
N GLN A 98 7.82 -19.99 -18.06
CA GLN A 98 8.60 -20.79 -19.02
C GLN A 98 7.92 -20.90 -20.40
N GLU A 99 6.63 -21.14 -20.43
CA GLU A 99 5.83 -21.20 -21.65
C GLU A 99 5.82 -19.86 -22.40
N SER A 100 5.60 -18.75 -21.68
CA SER A 100 5.62 -17.40 -22.24
C SER A 100 6.97 -17.05 -22.85
N LEU A 101 8.06 -17.35 -22.12
CA LEU A 101 9.42 -17.10 -22.61
C LEU A 101 9.76 -17.99 -23.83
N ALA A 102 9.28 -19.23 -23.87
CA ALA A 102 9.44 -20.12 -25.03
C ALA A 102 8.69 -19.58 -26.25
N ALA A 103 7.56 -18.91 -26.04
CA ALA A 103 6.81 -18.21 -27.08
C ALA A 103 7.40 -16.82 -27.45
N GLN A 104 8.55 -16.45 -26.87
CA GLN A 104 9.17 -15.13 -27.02
C GLN A 104 8.27 -13.96 -26.57
N GLU A 105 7.44 -14.19 -25.58
CA GLU A 105 6.53 -13.20 -25.02
C GLU A 105 7.07 -12.62 -23.72
N SER A 106 6.96 -11.31 -23.59
CA SER A 106 7.42 -10.59 -22.39
C SER A 106 6.41 -10.72 -21.26
N LEU A 107 6.94 -10.66 -20.02
CA LEU A 107 6.13 -10.69 -18.81
C LEU A 107 6.46 -9.51 -17.91
N PHE A 108 5.43 -8.96 -17.27
CA PHE A 108 5.56 -8.01 -16.16
C PHE A 108 5.21 -8.70 -14.85
N VAL A 109 6.14 -8.69 -13.90
CA VAL A 109 5.96 -9.23 -12.55
C VAL A 109 5.85 -8.06 -11.58
N LEU A 110 4.61 -7.72 -11.18
CA LEU A 110 4.36 -6.75 -10.14
C LEU A 110 4.61 -7.36 -8.78
N CYS A 111 5.43 -6.69 -7.98
CA CYS A 111 5.74 -7.07 -6.61
C CYS A 111 5.30 -6.02 -5.62
N GLY A 112 4.90 -6.42 -4.44
CA GLY A 112 4.68 -5.48 -3.34
C GLY A 112 5.95 -4.65 -3.05
N ARG A 113 5.77 -3.41 -2.59
CA ARG A 113 6.88 -2.51 -2.24
C ARG A 113 7.79 -3.18 -1.22
N ARG A 114 9.11 -2.93 -1.34
CA ARG A 114 10.11 -3.39 -0.39
C ARG A 114 9.66 -3.02 1.03
N GLY A 115 9.41 -4.05 1.86
CA GLY A 115 9.03 -3.95 3.27
C GLY A 115 7.55 -3.75 3.57
N LEU A 116 6.63 -3.62 2.63
CA LEU A 116 5.21 -3.84 2.90
C LEU A 116 4.86 -5.34 2.88
N SER A 117 5.67 -6.13 2.21
CA SER A 117 5.44 -7.55 1.97
C SER A 117 6.33 -8.51 2.78
N SER A 118 7.19 -8.00 3.66
CA SER A 118 8.11 -8.85 4.41
C SER A 118 7.74 -8.85 5.87
N GLY A 119 6.98 -9.83 6.30
CA GLY A 119 6.82 -10.18 7.70
C GLY A 119 7.81 -11.26 8.10
N ILE A 120 7.99 -11.48 9.38
CA ILE A 120 8.70 -12.64 9.93
C ILE A 120 7.66 -13.54 10.57
N ILE A 121 7.71 -14.83 10.28
CA ILE A 121 6.89 -15.83 10.95
C ILE A 121 7.78 -16.91 11.57
N CYS A 122 7.28 -17.55 12.60
CA CYS A 122 7.91 -18.74 13.14
C CYS A 122 7.68 -19.92 12.19
N GLY A 123 8.75 -20.59 11.77
CA GLY A 123 8.69 -21.76 10.89
C GLY A 123 7.98 -22.96 11.51
N ASP A 124 7.94 -23.05 12.84
CA ASP A 124 7.32 -24.19 13.56
C ASP A 124 5.86 -23.89 13.93
N CYS A 125 5.56 -22.80 14.67
CA CYS A 125 4.18 -22.52 15.13
C CYS A 125 3.40 -21.57 14.23
N LYS A 126 4.02 -21.03 13.17
CA LYS A 126 3.43 -20.14 12.16
C LYS A 126 2.95 -18.77 12.67
N VAL A 127 3.21 -18.44 13.92
CA VAL A 127 2.87 -17.14 14.48
C VAL A 127 3.77 -16.06 13.88
N ALA A 128 3.17 -14.92 13.51
CA ALA A 128 3.91 -13.74 13.04
C ALA A 128 4.76 -13.15 14.16
N LEU A 129 6.00 -12.77 13.84
CA LEU A 129 6.85 -12.06 14.77
C LEU A 129 6.45 -10.59 14.79
N THR A 130 5.87 -10.16 15.89
CA THR A 130 5.41 -8.79 16.08
C THR A 130 6.38 -7.96 16.91
N CYS A 131 6.29 -6.66 16.77
CA CYS A 131 7.05 -5.71 17.54
C CYS A 131 6.57 -5.72 19.01
N THR A 132 7.46 -5.87 19.96
CA THR A 132 7.15 -5.81 21.40
C THR A 132 6.70 -4.42 21.88
N HIS A 133 6.85 -3.39 21.04
CA HIS A 133 6.50 -2.01 21.39
C HIS A 133 5.16 -1.54 20.81
N CYS A 134 4.78 -2.02 19.62
CA CYS A 134 3.55 -1.56 18.94
C CYS A 134 2.80 -2.67 18.20
N GLU A 135 3.17 -3.92 18.41
CA GLU A 135 2.54 -5.13 17.88
C GLU A 135 2.51 -5.23 16.34
N ALA A 136 3.03 -4.23 15.63
CA ALA A 136 3.13 -4.28 14.18
C ALA A 136 4.09 -5.40 13.73
N PRO A 137 3.86 -6.03 12.56
CA PRO A 137 4.75 -7.04 12.03
C PRO A 137 6.20 -6.52 11.88
N LEU A 138 7.16 -7.35 12.22
CA LEU A 138 8.58 -7.07 12.01
C LEU A 138 9.01 -7.53 10.62
N ILE A 139 9.99 -6.82 10.05
CA ILE A 139 10.65 -7.21 8.80
C ILE A 139 12.12 -7.52 9.07
N LEU A 140 12.72 -8.34 8.21
CA LEU A 140 14.16 -8.58 8.23
C LEU A 140 14.85 -7.56 7.31
N ILE A 141 15.80 -6.81 7.86
CA ILE A 141 16.69 -5.95 7.07
C ILE A 141 18.07 -6.60 7.06
N GLY A 142 18.62 -6.76 5.86
CA GLY A 142 19.98 -7.25 5.66
C GLY A 142 21.05 -6.27 6.15
N PRO A 143 22.31 -6.68 6.16
CA PRO A 143 23.43 -5.81 6.51
C PRO A 143 23.47 -4.56 5.63
N ASN A 144 23.86 -3.43 6.20
CA ASN A 144 24.04 -2.17 5.48
C ASN A 144 25.29 -1.44 6.02
N ALA A 145 25.57 -0.25 5.50
CA ALA A 145 26.74 0.54 5.88
C ALA A 145 26.81 0.84 7.39
N THR A 146 25.68 0.89 8.08
CA THR A 146 25.60 1.21 9.53
C THR A 146 25.53 -0.03 10.42
N LEU A 147 24.89 -1.12 9.93
CA LEU A 147 24.70 -2.36 10.69
C LEU A 147 25.25 -3.54 9.90
N LYS A 148 26.30 -4.15 10.46
CA LYS A 148 27.02 -5.26 9.81
C LYS A 148 26.28 -6.60 9.84
N ALA A 149 25.28 -6.76 10.72
CA ALA A 149 24.48 -7.97 10.86
C ALA A 149 23.02 -7.73 10.45
N PRO A 150 22.31 -8.76 9.93
CA PRO A 150 20.88 -8.66 9.71
C PRO A 150 20.14 -8.40 11.03
N HIS A 151 19.02 -7.71 10.98
CA HIS A 151 18.23 -7.39 12.16
C HIS A 151 16.74 -7.29 11.84
N PHE A 152 15.90 -7.55 12.82
CA PHE A 152 14.47 -7.30 12.72
C PHE A 152 14.19 -5.81 12.95
N PHE A 153 13.33 -5.26 12.14
CA PHE A 153 12.97 -3.85 12.16
C PHE A 153 11.46 -3.66 12.13
N CYS A 154 10.97 -2.82 13.01
CA CYS A 154 9.58 -2.38 12.99
C CYS A 154 9.44 -1.10 12.17
N ARG A 155 8.71 -1.14 11.07
CA ARG A 155 8.48 0.05 10.25
C ARG A 155 7.56 1.07 10.90
N ARG A 156 6.69 0.62 11.79
CA ARG A 156 5.73 1.50 12.47
C ARG A 156 6.38 2.37 13.53
N CYS A 157 7.26 1.81 14.36
CA CYS A 157 7.86 2.53 15.49
C CYS A 157 9.39 2.59 15.49
N GLY A 158 10.05 2.05 14.45
CA GLY A 158 11.50 2.05 14.30
C GLY A 158 12.27 1.18 15.29
N THR A 159 11.58 0.30 16.05
CA THR A 159 12.24 -0.63 16.95
C THR A 159 13.10 -1.61 16.15
N ARG A 160 14.32 -1.82 16.62
CA ARG A 160 15.27 -2.80 16.07
C ARG A 160 15.50 -3.90 17.09
N ARG A 161 15.54 -5.14 16.60
CA ARG A 161 15.80 -6.33 17.42
C ARG A 161 16.80 -7.23 16.72
N SER A 162 17.52 -8.07 17.49
CA SER A 162 18.45 -9.03 16.93
C SER A 162 17.73 -10.06 16.06
N SER A 163 18.33 -10.43 14.93
CA SER A 163 17.83 -11.55 14.10
C SER A 163 18.09 -12.94 14.73
N GLU A 164 18.86 -13.00 15.83
CA GLU A 164 19.15 -14.23 16.57
C GLU A 164 18.10 -14.56 17.63
N GLU A 165 17.04 -13.79 17.72
CA GLU A 165 15.95 -14.02 18.66
C GLU A 165 15.19 -15.32 18.36
N ARG A 166 14.47 -15.79 19.38
CA ARG A 166 13.59 -16.97 19.28
C ARG A 166 12.12 -16.56 19.25
N CYS A 167 11.31 -17.45 18.73
CA CYS A 167 9.85 -17.27 18.76
C CYS A 167 9.37 -17.14 20.22
N ALA A 168 8.61 -16.07 20.51
CA ALA A 168 8.08 -15.83 21.84
C ALA A 168 7.05 -16.90 22.29
N LEU A 169 6.40 -17.59 21.33
CA LEU A 169 5.38 -18.58 21.65
C LEU A 169 5.95 -19.99 21.83
N CYS A 170 6.81 -20.46 20.93
CA CYS A 170 7.31 -21.85 20.91
C CYS A 170 8.82 -21.97 21.08
N THR A 171 9.53 -20.86 21.37
CA THR A 171 10.98 -20.79 21.57
C THR A 171 11.82 -21.27 20.39
N SER A 172 11.22 -21.56 19.26
CA SER A 172 11.91 -21.96 18.04
C SER A 172 12.84 -20.84 17.52
N TRP A 173 14.01 -21.23 17.03
CA TRP A 173 14.94 -20.33 16.35
C TRP A 173 14.65 -20.17 14.84
N LYS A 174 13.74 -20.99 14.30
CA LYS A 174 13.37 -20.97 12.88
C LYS A 174 12.46 -19.78 12.58
N LEU A 175 13.03 -18.60 12.48
CA LEU A 175 12.31 -17.40 12.07
C LEU A 175 12.51 -17.17 10.57
N GLU A 176 11.42 -17.15 9.82
CA GLU A 176 11.39 -17.12 8.37
C GLU A 176 10.82 -15.81 7.87
N ALA A 177 11.51 -15.13 6.94
CA ALA A 177 10.97 -13.97 6.26
C ALA A 177 9.86 -14.41 5.29
N VAL A 178 8.68 -13.82 5.42
CA VAL A 178 7.53 -14.06 4.55
C VAL A 178 7.34 -12.85 3.65
N GLY A 179 7.18 -13.10 2.38
CA GLY A 179 7.10 -12.06 1.36
C GLY A 179 8.49 -11.68 0.84
N THR A 180 8.53 -11.44 -0.41
CA THR A 180 9.78 -11.22 -1.13
C THR A 180 9.71 -9.91 -1.86
N GLY A 181 10.68 -9.03 -1.61
CA GLY A 181 10.82 -7.79 -2.36
C GLY A 181 11.24 -8.06 -3.82
N SER A 182 11.08 -7.05 -4.66
CA SER A 182 11.44 -7.08 -6.10
C SER A 182 12.86 -7.59 -6.37
N ASP A 183 13.81 -7.27 -5.51
CA ASP A 183 15.19 -7.73 -5.62
C ASP A 183 15.32 -9.25 -5.54
N HIS A 184 14.74 -9.86 -4.52
CA HIS A 184 14.79 -11.32 -4.33
C HIS A 184 14.05 -12.08 -5.43
N ILE A 185 12.90 -11.53 -5.89
CA ILE A 185 12.13 -12.09 -7.00
C ILE A 185 12.96 -12.03 -8.29
N ALA A 186 13.57 -10.88 -8.60
CA ALA A 186 14.40 -10.70 -9.78
C ALA A 186 15.60 -11.66 -9.76
N GLN A 187 16.32 -11.77 -8.65
CA GLN A 187 17.44 -12.71 -8.49
C GLN A 187 17.00 -14.17 -8.64
N THR A 188 15.85 -14.53 -8.08
CA THR A 188 15.31 -15.89 -8.20
C THR A 188 14.95 -16.21 -9.64
N LEU A 189 14.25 -15.30 -10.33
CA LEU A 189 13.88 -15.50 -11.74
C LEU A 189 15.11 -15.53 -12.64
N GLN A 190 16.13 -14.70 -12.41
CA GLN A 190 17.38 -14.73 -13.16
C GLN A 190 18.13 -16.06 -13.01
N LYS A 191 18.10 -16.65 -11.79
CA LYS A 191 18.71 -18.00 -11.56
C LYS A 191 17.93 -19.11 -12.24
N LEU A 192 16.60 -19.04 -12.24
CA LEU A 192 15.73 -20.06 -12.84
C LEU A 192 15.68 -19.96 -14.37
N PHE A 193 15.80 -18.75 -14.90
CA PHE A 193 15.76 -18.46 -16.34
C PHE A 193 17.04 -17.74 -16.81
N PRO A 194 18.22 -18.39 -16.75
CA PRO A 194 19.50 -17.73 -17.00
C PRO A 194 19.69 -17.23 -18.44
N LYS A 195 18.92 -17.76 -19.38
CA LYS A 195 18.94 -17.32 -20.79
C LYS A 195 18.05 -16.11 -21.08
N SER A 196 17.19 -15.73 -20.14
CA SER A 196 16.25 -14.62 -20.30
C SER A 196 16.78 -13.37 -19.60
N THR A 197 16.49 -12.21 -20.16
CA THR A 197 16.80 -10.93 -19.50
C THR A 197 15.78 -10.66 -18.39
N VAL A 198 16.27 -10.36 -17.19
CA VAL A 198 15.43 -9.89 -16.07
C VAL A 198 15.77 -8.44 -15.79
N THR A 199 14.86 -7.54 -16.13
CA THR A 199 14.99 -6.10 -15.85
C THR A 199 14.23 -5.77 -14.58
N ARG A 200 14.78 -4.91 -13.70
CA ARG A 200 14.13 -4.49 -12.47
C ARG A 200 13.91 -2.98 -12.45
N ILE A 201 12.65 -2.55 -12.15
CA ILE A 201 12.28 -1.14 -11.97
C ILE A 201 11.57 -0.98 -10.62
N ASP A 202 12.28 -0.40 -9.67
CA ASP A 202 11.78 -0.06 -8.33
C ASP A 202 12.51 1.18 -7.78
N GLY A 203 12.21 1.58 -6.54
CA GLY A 203 12.82 2.75 -5.90
C GLY A 203 14.32 2.66 -5.66
N ASP A 204 14.94 1.48 -5.73
CA ASP A 204 16.38 1.29 -5.59
C ASP A 204 17.10 1.40 -6.94
N THR A 205 16.52 0.85 -8.01
CA THR A 205 17.11 0.82 -9.36
C THR A 205 16.78 2.03 -10.19
N ALA A 206 15.64 2.68 -9.93
CA ALA A 206 15.17 3.85 -10.66
C ALA A 206 14.77 4.95 -9.68
N LYS A 207 15.73 5.78 -9.27
CA LYS A 207 15.51 6.93 -8.38
C LYS A 207 14.89 8.12 -9.10
N THR A 208 15.12 8.24 -10.40
CA THR A 208 14.60 9.30 -11.26
C THR A 208 13.80 8.71 -12.43
N ASP A 209 12.92 9.52 -13.01
CA ASP A 209 12.12 9.12 -14.17
C ASP A 209 12.99 8.79 -15.39
N SER A 210 14.10 9.52 -15.59
CA SER A 210 15.06 9.23 -16.64
C SER A 210 15.68 7.84 -16.50
N GLN A 211 16.01 7.42 -15.26
CA GLN A 211 16.53 6.06 -15.00
C GLN A 211 15.47 4.99 -15.28
N ALA A 212 14.22 5.22 -14.87
CA ALA A 212 13.11 4.30 -15.13
C ALA A 212 12.87 4.15 -16.63
N THR A 213 12.86 5.27 -17.37
CA THR A 213 12.68 5.30 -18.83
C THR A 213 13.81 4.54 -19.53
N ALA A 214 15.07 4.74 -19.15
CA ALA A 214 16.22 4.05 -19.75
C ALA A 214 16.15 2.52 -19.50
N LEU A 215 15.77 2.09 -18.30
CA LEU A 215 15.58 0.68 -18.00
C LEU A 215 14.42 0.07 -18.82
N MET A 216 13.33 0.81 -19.00
CA MET A 216 12.20 0.37 -19.81
C MET A 216 12.57 0.27 -21.29
N GLN A 217 13.33 1.22 -21.84
CA GLN A 217 13.87 1.14 -23.20
C GLN A 217 14.72 -0.11 -23.39
N SER A 218 15.64 -0.38 -22.47
CA SER A 218 16.45 -1.60 -22.50
C SER A 218 15.61 -2.87 -22.45
N PHE A 219 14.51 -2.87 -21.71
CA PHE A 219 13.58 -4.01 -21.66
C PHE A 219 12.83 -4.19 -22.99
N VAL A 220 12.42 -3.11 -23.64
CA VAL A 220 11.75 -3.18 -24.95
C VAL A 220 12.69 -3.71 -26.03
N GLU A 221 13.97 -3.30 -26.01
CA GLU A 221 15.00 -3.80 -26.94
C GLU A 221 15.34 -5.28 -26.74
N LYS A 222 15.28 -5.76 -25.48
CA LYS A 222 15.57 -7.14 -25.10
C LYS A 222 14.43 -7.69 -24.25
N PRO A 223 13.34 -8.12 -24.89
CA PRO A 223 12.18 -8.64 -24.20
C PRO A 223 12.51 -9.83 -23.30
N GLY A 224 11.86 -9.91 -22.15
CA GLY A 224 12.09 -10.96 -21.17
C GLY A 224 11.14 -10.80 -19.97
N ILE A 225 11.69 -10.74 -18.77
CA ILE A 225 10.93 -10.55 -17.54
C ILE A 225 11.21 -9.16 -16.97
N LEU A 226 10.18 -8.32 -16.87
CA LEU A 226 10.23 -7.07 -16.14
C LEU A 226 9.72 -7.32 -14.72
N VAL A 227 10.54 -7.09 -13.72
CA VAL A 227 10.15 -7.13 -12.30
C VAL A 227 10.04 -5.72 -11.78
N GLY A 228 8.90 -5.37 -11.18
CA GLY A 228 8.71 -4.00 -10.71
C GLY A 228 7.76 -3.88 -9.53
N THR A 229 7.79 -2.70 -8.93
CA THR A 229 6.78 -2.23 -7.97
C THR A 229 5.83 -1.28 -8.68
N GLU A 230 4.84 -0.71 -7.97
CA GLU A 230 3.94 0.33 -8.51
C GLU A 230 4.69 1.46 -9.22
N ARG A 231 5.95 1.73 -8.81
CA ARG A 231 6.81 2.73 -9.49
C ARG A 231 7.08 2.41 -10.97
N ALA A 232 6.99 1.15 -11.36
CA ALA A 232 7.19 0.75 -12.75
C ALA A 232 5.97 1.07 -13.64
N LEU A 233 4.76 1.12 -13.07
CA LEU A 233 3.50 1.21 -13.82
C LEU A 233 3.45 2.38 -14.81
N PRO A 234 3.86 3.62 -14.46
CA PRO A 234 3.81 4.72 -15.42
C PRO A 234 4.62 4.49 -16.70
N TYR A 235 5.58 3.57 -16.67
CA TYR A 235 6.48 3.26 -17.78
C TYR A 235 6.10 2.00 -18.55
N VAL A 236 5.30 1.10 -17.92
CA VAL A 236 4.85 -0.15 -18.53
C VAL A 236 3.71 0.13 -19.48
N GLY A 237 3.92 -0.10 -20.77
CA GLY A 237 2.87 -0.08 -21.78
C GLY A 237 2.06 -1.39 -21.81
N SER A 238 1.47 -1.71 -22.96
CA SER A 238 0.81 -3.01 -23.18
C SER A 238 1.85 -4.15 -23.15
N ILE A 239 1.53 -5.21 -22.41
CA ILE A 239 2.40 -6.38 -22.24
C ILE A 239 1.58 -7.67 -22.38
N PRO A 240 2.13 -8.75 -22.99
CA PRO A 240 1.40 -10.00 -23.13
C PRO A 240 0.90 -10.57 -21.80
N HIS A 241 1.77 -10.70 -20.81
CA HIS A 241 1.46 -11.37 -19.54
C HIS A 241 1.84 -10.52 -18.34
N SER A 242 0.99 -10.53 -17.32
CA SER A 242 1.30 -9.93 -16.03
C SER A 242 1.10 -10.92 -14.90
N ILE A 243 1.98 -10.84 -13.91
CA ILE A 243 1.96 -11.68 -12.71
C ILE A 243 2.06 -10.77 -11.50
N VAL A 244 1.18 -10.96 -10.52
CA VAL A 244 1.21 -10.21 -9.25
C VAL A 244 1.67 -11.16 -8.15
N LEU A 245 2.75 -10.79 -7.48
CA LEU A 245 3.36 -11.55 -6.41
C LEU A 245 3.48 -10.73 -5.13
N SER A 246 3.30 -11.39 -3.98
CA SER A 246 3.56 -10.79 -2.66
C SER A 246 2.76 -9.53 -2.35
N TYR A 247 1.51 -9.44 -2.81
CA TYR A 247 0.61 -8.30 -2.59
C TYR A 247 -0.25 -8.45 -1.33
N ASP A 248 -0.30 -9.62 -0.71
CA ASP A 248 -1.13 -9.92 0.45
C ASP A 248 -0.88 -9.00 1.64
N ALA A 249 0.40 -8.63 1.87
CA ALA A 249 0.75 -7.74 2.96
C ALA A 249 0.21 -6.31 2.74
N ALA A 250 0.16 -5.85 1.50
CA ALA A 250 -0.43 -4.55 1.16
C ALA A 250 -1.95 -4.59 1.38
N LEU A 251 -2.62 -5.67 0.97
CA LEU A 251 -4.05 -5.88 1.20
C LEU A 251 -4.42 -6.05 2.69
N SER A 252 -3.45 -6.37 3.55
CA SER A 252 -3.66 -6.57 4.98
C SER A 252 -3.38 -5.32 5.83
N VAL A 253 -3.03 -4.19 5.22
CA VAL A 253 -2.81 -2.93 5.93
C VAL A 253 -4.16 -2.36 6.37
N PRO A 254 -4.39 -2.11 7.68
CA PRO A 254 -5.64 -1.56 8.18
C PRO A 254 -5.69 -0.03 7.98
N GLU A 255 -5.64 0.41 6.74
CA GLU A 255 -5.74 1.82 6.36
C GLU A 255 -6.87 1.98 5.34
N ALA A 256 -7.79 2.88 5.60
CA ALA A 256 -9.04 3.00 4.87
C ALA A 256 -8.86 3.27 3.36
N SER A 257 -7.81 4.01 2.98
CA SER A 257 -7.53 4.36 1.57
C SER A 257 -6.86 3.23 0.77
N VAL A 258 -6.20 2.30 1.45
CA VAL A 258 -5.32 1.30 0.81
C VAL A 258 -6.10 0.33 -0.08
N GLY A 259 -7.30 -0.08 0.31
CA GLY A 259 -8.09 -1.05 -0.45
C GLY A 259 -8.43 -0.57 -1.86
N VAL A 260 -8.91 0.67 -2.00
CA VAL A 260 -9.24 1.28 -3.31
C VAL A 260 -7.97 1.49 -4.14
N GLN A 261 -6.89 2.01 -3.53
CA GLN A 261 -5.62 2.22 -4.23
C GLN A 261 -5.04 0.91 -4.79
N LEU A 262 -5.07 -0.16 -3.99
CA LEU A 262 -4.60 -1.47 -4.45
C LEU A 262 -5.49 -2.05 -5.56
N LEU A 263 -6.80 -1.86 -5.47
CA LEU A 263 -7.72 -2.28 -6.51
C LEU A 263 -7.45 -1.52 -7.82
N ASN A 264 -7.21 -0.21 -7.77
CA ASN A 264 -6.80 0.59 -8.93
C ASN A 264 -5.52 0.05 -9.56
N VAL A 265 -4.49 -0.23 -8.76
CA VAL A 265 -3.23 -0.83 -9.24
C VAL A 265 -3.46 -2.18 -9.93
N LEU A 266 -4.28 -3.06 -9.35
CA LEU A 266 -4.56 -4.37 -9.93
C LEU A 266 -5.34 -4.28 -11.24
N ILE A 267 -6.29 -3.34 -11.33
CA ILE A 267 -7.04 -3.07 -12.56
C ILE A 267 -6.10 -2.51 -13.62
N GLU A 268 -5.27 -1.53 -13.28
CA GLU A 268 -4.29 -0.92 -14.18
C GLU A 268 -3.33 -1.96 -14.77
N VAL A 269 -2.83 -2.90 -13.96
CA VAL A 269 -2.01 -4.02 -14.45
C VAL A 269 -2.80 -4.91 -15.39
N ARG A 270 -4.06 -5.18 -15.08
CA ARG A 270 -4.91 -6.04 -15.91
C ARG A 270 -5.22 -5.42 -17.26
N GLU A 271 -5.47 -4.11 -17.31
CA GLU A 271 -5.71 -3.38 -18.55
C GLU A 271 -4.50 -3.36 -19.49
N ARG A 272 -3.29 -3.33 -18.92
CA ARG A 272 -2.05 -3.44 -19.69
C ARG A 272 -1.76 -4.85 -20.19
N SER A 273 -2.37 -5.86 -19.59
CA SER A 273 -2.17 -7.27 -19.96
C SER A 273 -3.00 -7.61 -21.20
N THR A 274 -2.36 -8.07 -22.27
CA THR A 274 -3.07 -8.38 -23.53
C THR A 274 -3.48 -9.84 -23.65
N LYS A 275 -2.75 -10.77 -22.99
CA LYS A 275 -3.02 -12.21 -23.08
C LYS A 275 -3.44 -12.84 -21.75
N SER A 276 -2.77 -12.53 -20.64
CA SER A 276 -3.18 -13.06 -19.34
C SER A 276 -2.68 -12.23 -18.18
N MET A 277 -3.43 -12.27 -17.08
CA MET A 277 -2.99 -11.81 -15.76
C MET A 277 -3.12 -12.94 -14.75
N ARG A 278 -2.10 -13.08 -13.89
CA ARG A 278 -2.09 -14.06 -12.81
C ARG A 278 -1.79 -13.39 -11.48
N ILE A 279 -2.54 -13.74 -10.44
CA ILE A 279 -2.32 -13.26 -9.07
C ILE A 279 -2.03 -14.44 -8.17
N GLU A 280 -0.90 -14.44 -7.49
CA GLU A 280 -0.59 -15.37 -6.41
C GLU A 280 -0.94 -14.75 -5.07
N THR A 281 -1.79 -15.40 -4.28
CA THR A 281 -2.27 -14.89 -3.01
C THR A 281 -2.58 -15.99 -2.01
N ARG A 282 -2.46 -15.66 -0.72
CA ARG A 282 -2.94 -16.48 0.41
C ARG A 282 -4.28 -16.02 0.95
N ILE A 283 -4.82 -14.91 0.38
CA ILE A 283 -6.09 -14.32 0.77
C ILE A 283 -7.04 -14.16 -0.45
N PRO A 284 -7.33 -15.24 -1.21
CA PRO A 284 -8.13 -15.16 -2.43
C PRO A 284 -9.55 -14.64 -2.17
N GLU A 285 -10.02 -14.73 -0.92
CA GLU A 285 -11.34 -14.25 -0.48
C GLU A 285 -11.38 -12.75 -0.18
N HIS A 286 -10.24 -12.05 -0.27
CA HIS A 286 -10.20 -10.61 0.00
C HIS A 286 -11.13 -9.84 -0.95
N PRO A 287 -11.95 -8.87 -0.43
CA PRO A 287 -12.97 -8.18 -1.23
C PRO A 287 -12.43 -7.58 -2.53
N ALA A 288 -11.24 -6.97 -2.53
CA ALA A 288 -10.63 -6.41 -3.73
C ALA A 288 -10.29 -7.47 -4.79
N ILE A 289 -9.85 -8.67 -4.38
CA ILE A 289 -9.57 -9.78 -5.29
C ILE A 289 -10.87 -10.35 -5.87
N LYS A 290 -11.90 -10.49 -5.02
CA LYS A 290 -13.24 -10.90 -5.47
C LYS A 290 -13.82 -9.91 -6.47
N ALA A 291 -13.75 -8.62 -6.22
CA ALA A 291 -14.22 -7.57 -7.13
C ALA A 291 -13.54 -7.65 -8.50
N LEU A 292 -12.22 -7.86 -8.50
CA LEU A 292 -11.45 -8.00 -9.73
C LEU A 292 -11.82 -9.27 -10.50
N THR A 293 -12.13 -10.37 -9.80
CA THR A 293 -12.48 -11.66 -10.39
C THR A 293 -13.92 -11.67 -10.92
N SER A 294 -14.87 -11.19 -10.12
CA SER A 294 -16.29 -11.11 -10.49
C SER A 294 -16.59 -9.97 -11.46
N ARG A 295 -15.69 -9.00 -11.60
CA ARG A 295 -15.89 -7.73 -12.32
C ARG A 295 -17.01 -6.88 -11.72
N ASP A 296 -17.30 -7.08 -10.45
CA ASP A 296 -18.31 -6.36 -9.69
C ASP A 296 -17.64 -5.41 -8.70
N LEU A 297 -17.33 -4.21 -9.18
CA LEU A 297 -16.79 -3.14 -8.37
C LEU A 297 -17.84 -2.53 -7.43
N GLY A 298 -19.13 -2.61 -7.81
CA GLY A 298 -20.23 -2.09 -7.01
C GLY A 298 -20.30 -2.81 -5.64
N ALA A 299 -20.29 -4.14 -5.66
CA ALA A 299 -20.32 -4.92 -4.43
C ALA A 299 -19.12 -4.62 -3.50
N TYR A 300 -17.93 -4.36 -4.06
CA TYR A 300 -16.76 -3.95 -3.28
C TYR A 300 -16.99 -2.58 -2.61
N ILE A 301 -17.45 -1.59 -3.36
CA ILE A 301 -17.69 -0.24 -2.89
C ILE A 301 -18.78 -0.22 -1.81
N GLU A 302 -19.86 -0.97 -2.01
CA GLU A 302 -20.93 -1.11 -1.01
C GLU A 302 -20.42 -1.74 0.29
N SER A 303 -19.64 -2.81 0.20
CA SER A 303 -19.05 -3.48 1.36
C SER A 303 -18.08 -2.58 2.12
N GLU A 304 -17.21 -1.87 1.40
CA GLU A 304 -16.25 -0.92 1.99
C GLU A 304 -16.97 0.27 2.62
N SER A 305 -17.97 0.84 1.94
CA SER A 305 -18.81 1.91 2.45
C SER A 305 -19.53 1.51 3.74
N ALA A 306 -20.11 0.33 3.78
CA ALA A 306 -20.78 -0.21 4.97
C ALA A 306 -19.79 -0.35 6.14
N THR A 307 -18.60 -0.86 5.87
CA THR A 307 -17.54 -1.01 6.88
C THR A 307 -17.11 0.34 7.44
N ARG A 308 -16.81 1.32 6.57
CA ARG A 308 -16.42 2.67 7.00
C ARG A 308 -17.52 3.37 7.79
N LYS A 309 -18.78 3.23 7.35
CA LYS A 309 -19.94 3.78 8.05
C LYS A 309 -20.09 3.19 9.44
N SER A 310 -19.94 1.88 9.58
CA SER A 310 -20.06 1.19 10.89
C SER A 310 -18.96 1.59 11.87
N LEU A 311 -17.77 1.91 11.37
CA LEU A 311 -16.60 2.29 12.17
C LEU A 311 -16.45 3.81 12.35
N GLY A 312 -17.29 4.62 11.69
CA GLY A 312 -17.17 6.08 11.72
C GLY A 312 -15.93 6.62 11.02
N PHE A 313 -15.41 5.89 10.03
CA PHE A 313 -14.27 6.34 9.22
C PHE A 313 -14.72 7.28 8.09
N PRO A 314 -13.81 8.12 7.57
CA PRO A 314 -14.09 8.94 6.39
C PRO A 314 -14.64 8.12 5.21
N PRO A 315 -15.63 8.61 4.49
CA PRO A 315 -16.30 9.91 4.57
C PRO A 315 -17.55 9.94 5.47
N TYR A 316 -17.74 8.99 6.37
CA TYR A 316 -18.89 8.90 7.28
C TYR A 316 -18.60 9.49 8.67
N GLY A 317 -17.37 9.84 8.94
CA GLY A 317 -16.89 10.52 10.12
C GLY A 317 -15.63 11.31 9.79
N THR A 318 -15.02 11.91 10.80
CA THR A 318 -13.77 12.67 10.65
C THR A 318 -12.68 11.99 11.48
N THR A 319 -11.53 11.75 10.86
CA THR A 319 -10.32 11.26 11.55
C THR A 319 -9.34 12.41 11.70
N ILE A 320 -8.82 12.61 12.90
CA ILE A 320 -7.76 13.58 13.18
C ILE A 320 -6.55 12.80 13.70
N GLU A 321 -5.46 12.88 12.98
CA GLU A 321 -4.19 12.31 13.37
C GLU A 321 -3.22 13.42 13.80
N ILE A 322 -2.70 13.32 15.02
CA ILE A 322 -1.77 14.28 15.61
C ILE A 322 -0.47 13.56 15.94
N THR A 323 0.58 13.87 15.21
CA THR A 323 1.87 13.19 15.36
C THR A 323 2.90 14.11 15.99
N ARG A 324 3.66 13.57 16.96
CA ARG A 324 4.81 14.21 17.59
C ARG A 324 6.02 13.29 17.48
N THR A 325 7.09 13.77 16.87
CA THR A 325 8.37 13.05 16.74
C THR A 325 9.46 13.71 17.57
N GLY A 326 10.41 12.94 18.07
CA GLY A 326 11.53 13.47 18.84
C GLY A 326 12.03 12.52 19.93
N LYS A 327 12.69 13.07 20.94
CA LYS A 327 13.16 12.29 22.10
C LYS A 327 11.98 11.76 22.91
N ARG A 328 12.12 10.52 23.39
CA ARG A 328 11.03 9.79 24.06
C ARG A 328 10.37 10.60 25.17
N ASP A 329 11.15 11.18 26.07
CA ASP A 329 10.64 11.89 27.25
C ASP A 329 9.92 13.19 26.88
N GLU A 330 10.36 13.87 25.81
CA GLU A 330 9.70 15.05 25.26
C GLU A 330 8.36 14.66 24.63
N VAL A 331 8.35 13.61 23.80
CA VAL A 331 7.15 13.10 23.16
C VAL A 331 6.11 12.67 24.20
N GLN A 332 6.51 11.94 25.24
CA GLN A 332 5.59 11.51 26.30
C GLN A 332 4.96 12.70 27.04
N ARG A 333 5.77 13.69 27.41
CA ARG A 333 5.27 14.91 28.09
C ARG A 333 4.32 15.71 27.20
N ASP A 334 4.69 15.87 25.93
CA ASP A 334 3.89 16.65 24.99
C ASP A 334 2.56 15.95 24.67
N MET A 335 2.57 14.62 24.54
CA MET A 335 1.34 13.83 24.34
C MET A 335 0.43 13.81 25.56
N ALA A 336 0.97 13.81 26.78
CA ALA A 336 0.19 13.95 28.01
C ALA A 336 -0.52 15.32 28.07
N LYS A 337 0.20 16.42 27.74
CA LYS A 337 -0.39 17.77 27.62
C LYS A 337 -1.47 17.82 26.54
N LEU A 338 -1.24 17.17 25.39
CA LEU A 338 -2.22 17.08 24.31
C LEU A 338 -3.51 16.41 24.79
N SER A 339 -3.41 15.31 25.54
CA SER A 339 -4.57 14.61 26.11
C SER A 339 -5.39 15.53 27.01
N THR A 340 -4.74 16.32 27.85
CA THR A 340 -5.44 17.31 28.73
C THR A 340 -6.09 18.43 27.91
N LEU A 341 -5.38 18.94 26.90
CA LEU A 341 -5.87 20.04 26.05
C LEU A 341 -7.13 19.65 25.25
N LEU A 342 -7.14 18.42 24.75
CA LEU A 342 -8.20 17.93 23.87
C LEU A 342 -9.35 17.19 24.60
N ALA A 343 -9.28 17.11 25.95
CA ALA A 343 -10.38 16.55 26.72
C ALA A 343 -11.72 17.28 26.39
N PRO A 344 -12.87 16.59 26.29
CA PRO A 344 -13.09 15.18 26.67
C PRO A 344 -12.84 14.15 25.53
N GLN A 345 -12.16 14.52 24.43
CA GLN A 345 -11.94 13.62 23.32
C GLN A 345 -11.07 12.42 23.73
N VAL A 346 -11.45 11.24 23.26
CA VAL A 346 -10.67 10.01 23.45
C VAL A 346 -9.55 9.95 22.41
N LEU A 347 -8.32 9.85 22.88
CA LEU A 347 -7.16 9.74 22.03
C LEU A 347 -6.61 8.32 22.03
N HIS A 348 -6.45 7.75 20.83
CA HIS A 348 -5.81 6.46 20.64
C HIS A 348 -4.34 6.67 20.27
N PHE A 349 -3.44 6.35 21.18
CA PHE A 349 -2.01 6.55 20.97
C PHE A 349 -1.35 5.36 20.29
N THR A 350 -0.58 5.64 19.24
CA THR A 350 0.23 4.64 18.53
C THR A 350 1.65 5.13 18.34
N PRO A 351 2.67 4.30 18.60
CA PRO A 351 4.04 4.63 18.24
C PRO A 351 4.20 4.70 16.72
N VAL A 352 4.95 5.71 16.25
CA VAL A 352 5.22 5.92 14.82
C VAL A 352 6.70 6.12 14.53
N TRP A 353 7.08 5.91 13.28
CA TRP A 353 8.43 6.16 12.77
C TRP A 353 8.31 7.03 11.51
N VAL A 354 8.68 8.29 11.62
CA VAL A 354 8.52 9.28 10.55
C VAL A 354 9.90 9.82 10.16
N HIS A 355 10.27 9.70 8.90
CA HIS A 355 11.54 10.18 8.35
C HIS A 355 12.78 9.82 9.19
N GLY A 356 12.82 8.60 9.72
CA GLY A 356 13.95 8.16 10.53
C GLY A 356 13.89 8.56 12.01
N ILE A 357 12.83 9.24 12.48
CA ILE A 357 12.65 9.71 13.84
C ILE A 357 11.49 8.98 14.51
N ARG A 358 11.68 8.53 15.75
CA ARG A 358 10.61 7.95 16.57
C ARG A 358 9.62 9.02 17.02
N GLY A 359 8.37 8.65 17.18
CA GLY A 359 7.32 9.51 17.65
C GLY A 359 6.12 8.73 18.20
N THR A 360 5.09 9.47 18.50
CA THR A 360 3.77 8.96 18.87
C THR A 360 2.73 9.70 18.05
N SER A 361 1.78 8.97 17.49
CA SER A 361 0.58 9.53 16.86
C SER A 361 -0.59 9.35 17.80
N ALA A 362 -1.42 10.37 17.93
CA ALA A 362 -2.71 10.32 18.62
C ALA A 362 -3.82 10.42 17.54
N ILE A 363 -4.74 9.47 17.57
CA ILE A 363 -5.86 9.42 16.62
C ILE A 363 -7.15 9.73 17.36
N ILE A 364 -7.93 10.63 16.81
CA ILE A 364 -9.29 10.98 17.25
C ILE A 364 -10.26 10.60 16.14
N LEU A 365 -11.30 9.86 16.49
CA LEU A 365 -12.41 9.55 15.60
C LEU A 365 -13.63 10.38 16.02
N LEU A 366 -14.14 11.20 15.13
CA LEU A 366 -15.32 12.02 15.35
C LEU A 366 -16.47 11.53 14.48
N SER A 367 -17.51 11.02 15.11
CA SER A 367 -18.77 10.66 14.44
C SER A 367 -19.66 11.86 14.18
N GLN A 368 -19.41 13.01 14.86
CA GLN A 368 -20.17 14.25 14.71
C GLN A 368 -19.23 15.41 14.39
N THR A 369 -19.54 16.15 13.34
CA THR A 369 -18.76 17.29 12.87
C THR A 369 -19.01 18.57 13.69
N SER A 370 -20.03 18.60 14.54
CA SER A 370 -20.38 19.77 15.36
C SER A 370 -19.28 20.24 16.32
N VAL A 371 -18.44 19.31 16.77
CA VAL A 371 -17.31 19.57 17.70
C VAL A 371 -16.04 20.04 16.95
N LEU A 372 -16.01 19.86 15.65
CA LEU A 372 -14.82 20.10 14.83
C LEU A 372 -14.29 21.54 14.85
N PRO A 373 -15.14 22.61 14.79
CA PRO A 373 -14.65 23.99 14.80
C PRO A 373 -13.88 24.35 16.07
N GLU A 374 -14.38 23.97 17.25
CA GLU A 374 -13.70 24.21 18.53
C GLU A 374 -12.36 23.44 18.60
N LEU A 375 -12.39 22.16 18.18
CA LEU A 375 -11.23 21.30 18.15
C LEU A 375 -10.15 21.84 17.21
N LEU A 376 -10.52 22.30 16.01
CA LEU A 376 -9.60 22.93 15.07
C LEU A 376 -8.95 24.19 15.64
N GLY A 377 -9.68 24.98 16.44
CA GLY A 377 -9.11 26.12 17.17
C GLY A 377 -7.98 25.69 18.11
N LYS A 378 -8.20 24.64 18.91
CA LYS A 378 -7.19 24.07 19.80
C LYS A 378 -5.99 23.48 19.02
N LEU A 379 -6.26 22.80 17.91
CA LEU A 379 -5.23 22.19 17.08
C LEU A 379 -4.34 23.22 16.38
N ARG A 380 -4.88 24.34 15.93
CA ARG A 380 -4.13 25.46 15.34
C ARG A 380 -3.15 26.10 16.32
N ALA A 381 -3.44 26.05 17.62
CA ALA A 381 -2.58 26.57 18.68
C ALA A 381 -1.43 25.63 19.06
N LEU A 382 -1.38 24.43 18.51
CA LEU A 382 -0.31 23.47 18.80
C LEU A 382 1.05 23.96 18.27
N PRO A 383 2.14 23.73 19.04
CA PRO A 383 3.48 24.05 18.59
C PRO A 383 3.86 23.39 17.25
N PRO A 384 4.76 24.00 16.46
CA PRO A 384 5.22 23.44 15.18
C PRO A 384 5.83 22.05 15.24
N SER A 385 6.16 21.58 16.44
CA SER A 385 6.66 20.22 16.69
C SER A 385 5.60 19.13 16.51
N PHE A 386 4.30 19.49 16.49
CA PHE A 386 3.21 18.60 16.16
C PHE A 386 2.86 18.66 14.66
N SER A 387 2.53 17.53 14.08
CA SER A 387 1.89 17.43 12.76
C SER A 387 0.43 17.05 12.95
N VAL A 388 -0.47 17.72 12.27
CA VAL A 388 -1.91 17.44 12.31
C VAL A 388 -2.38 17.13 10.91
N ARG A 389 -3.08 16.00 10.75
CA ARG A 389 -3.79 15.61 9.53
C ARG A 389 -5.26 15.44 9.87
N VAL A 390 -6.14 15.98 9.06
CA VAL A 390 -7.59 15.84 9.19
C VAL A 390 -8.12 15.21 7.92
N GLU A 391 -8.90 14.15 8.08
CA GLU A 391 -9.54 13.44 6.97
C GLU A 391 -11.05 13.40 7.24
N HIS A 392 -11.83 13.79 6.22
CA HIS A 392 -13.30 13.91 6.29
C HIS A 392 -13.99 12.85 5.43
#